data_a110e6acf13503f767202a453d544866
#
_entry.id   a110e6acf13503f767202a453d544866
#
_cell.length_a   1.000
_cell.length_b   1.000
_cell.length_c   1.000
_cell.angle_alpha   90.00
_cell.angle_beta   90.00
_cell.angle_gamma   90.00
#
_symmetry.space_group_name_H-M   'P 1'
#
loop_
_entity.id
_entity.type
_entity.pdbx_description
1 polymer ?
#
loop_
_entity_poly.entity_id
_entity_poly.type
_entity_poly.pdbx_seq_one_letter_code
_entity_poly.pdbx_strand_id
1 'polypeptide(L)'
;MPELPEVEALAEHLRRHAIGARIERVDVASLSALKTFEPPITELNGRTVTAAHRWGKYLGLQTGDLYLITHLSRAGWLRWSNKLSAAPLRPGKGPIALRIHLGGGRGFDLTEAGTQKRLAVWLVKHPAEVEGIAGLGPDALGLSIDELADLLADNGGRIKTVITDQRVISGIGNAYSDEILHTAGLSPFATAKKLDRGQVVALQDAMTLVLGDAVARLVGQQAATLKGEKRSGLRVHGRTGLPCPVCGDTVREVSFADKSFQYCPGCQTGGKVLADRRMSRLLK
;
A
#
# COMPACT_ATOMS: atom_id res chain seq x y z
N MET A 1 -5.63 4.29 -0.94
CA MET A 1 -4.17 4.17 -1.13
C MET A 1 -3.87 2.71 -1.35
N PRO A 2 -3.07 2.34 -2.34
CA PRO A 2 -2.54 0.98 -2.44
C PRO A 2 -1.66 0.68 -1.21
N GLU A 3 -1.83 -0.50 -0.65
CA GLU A 3 -1.06 -1.02 0.46
C GLU A 3 -0.35 -2.31 0.01
N LEU A 4 0.32 -3.02 0.88
CA LEU A 4 1.11 -4.21 0.55
C LEU A 4 0.40 -5.18 -0.42
N PRO A 5 -0.86 -5.63 -0.18
CA PRO A 5 -1.48 -6.62 -1.06
C PRO A 5 -1.70 -6.12 -2.49
N GLU A 6 -2.12 -4.85 -2.67
CA GLU A 6 -2.30 -4.29 -4.01
C GLU A 6 -0.97 -4.09 -4.73
N VAL A 7 0.07 -3.64 -4.01
CA VAL A 7 1.40 -3.45 -4.62
C VAL A 7 2.03 -4.79 -4.98
N GLU A 8 1.85 -5.84 -4.15
CA GLU A 8 2.31 -7.19 -4.48
C GLU A 8 1.61 -7.75 -5.72
N ALA A 9 0.28 -7.58 -5.81
CA ALA A 9 -0.46 -8.00 -7.00
C ALA A 9 0.00 -7.26 -8.27
N LEU A 10 0.35 -5.98 -8.17
CA LEU A 10 0.93 -5.23 -9.29
C LEU A 10 2.35 -5.70 -9.62
N ALA A 11 3.18 -5.99 -8.63
CA ALA A 11 4.52 -6.53 -8.85
C ALA A 11 4.44 -7.91 -9.55
N GLU A 12 3.54 -8.78 -9.09
CA GLU A 12 3.33 -10.07 -9.72
C GLU A 12 2.77 -9.95 -11.15
N HIS A 13 1.88 -8.98 -11.38
CA HIS A 13 1.43 -8.68 -12.73
C HIS A 13 2.59 -8.27 -13.65
N LEU A 14 3.51 -7.42 -13.16
CA LEU A 14 4.69 -7.03 -13.92
C LEU A 14 5.67 -8.19 -14.12
N ARG A 15 5.84 -9.08 -13.13
CA ARG A 15 6.67 -10.30 -13.27
C ARG A 15 6.17 -11.16 -14.43
N ARG A 16 4.85 -11.34 -14.54
CA ARG A 16 4.24 -12.19 -15.59
C ARG A 16 4.22 -11.56 -16.97
N HIS A 17 4.11 -10.24 -17.06
CA HIS A 17 3.81 -9.57 -18.32
C HIS A 17 4.92 -8.66 -18.85
N ALA A 18 5.83 -8.18 -17.98
CA ALA A 18 6.86 -7.23 -18.36
C ALA A 18 8.27 -7.83 -18.44
N ILE A 19 8.58 -8.89 -17.64
CA ILE A 19 9.92 -9.50 -17.67
C ILE A 19 10.23 -10.03 -19.06
N GLY A 20 11.46 -9.77 -19.54
CA GLY A 20 11.94 -10.08 -20.87
C GLY A 20 11.51 -9.09 -21.95
N ALA A 21 10.59 -8.17 -21.66
CA ALA A 21 10.19 -7.15 -22.61
C ALA A 21 11.22 -6.02 -22.67
N ARG A 22 11.49 -5.53 -23.88
CA ARG A 22 12.31 -4.33 -24.08
C ARG A 22 11.46 -3.09 -23.85
N ILE A 23 11.99 -2.11 -23.13
CA ILE A 23 11.42 -0.77 -23.01
C ILE A 23 11.75 -0.01 -24.28
N GLU A 24 10.75 0.32 -25.07
CA GLU A 24 10.92 1.06 -26.31
C GLU A 24 11.04 2.56 -26.06
N ARG A 25 10.20 3.07 -25.13
CA ARG A 25 10.13 4.51 -24.82
C ARG A 25 9.50 4.74 -23.46
N VAL A 26 9.94 5.81 -22.81
CA VAL A 26 9.33 6.35 -21.60
C VAL A 26 8.85 7.78 -21.86
N ASP A 27 7.57 8.03 -21.64
CA ASP A 27 6.97 9.36 -21.78
C ASP A 27 6.62 9.90 -20.39
N VAL A 28 7.13 11.07 -20.03
CA VAL A 28 6.84 11.77 -18.78
C VAL A 28 5.82 12.87 -19.04
N ALA A 29 4.61 12.74 -18.46
CA ALA A 29 3.57 13.76 -18.54
C ALA A 29 3.53 14.67 -17.30
N SER A 30 4.06 14.22 -16.17
CA SER A 30 4.13 14.98 -14.92
C SER A 30 5.55 14.99 -14.38
N LEU A 31 6.28 16.10 -14.61
CA LEU A 31 7.64 16.26 -14.08
C LEU A 31 7.68 16.24 -12.54
N SER A 32 6.63 16.72 -11.87
CA SER A 32 6.55 16.71 -10.41
C SER A 32 6.50 15.27 -9.81
N ALA A 33 6.11 14.28 -10.61
CA ALA A 33 6.15 12.88 -10.19
C ALA A 33 7.58 12.32 -10.16
N LEU A 34 8.46 12.78 -11.04
CA LEU A 34 9.85 12.34 -11.11
C LEU A 34 10.66 12.98 -9.99
N LYS A 35 11.37 12.15 -9.20
CA LYS A 35 12.12 12.59 -8.00
C LYS A 35 13.63 12.53 -8.18
N THR A 36 14.10 11.85 -9.22
CA THR A 36 15.52 11.77 -9.62
C THR A 36 15.66 12.23 -11.07
N PHE A 37 16.78 12.84 -11.40
CA PHE A 37 17.10 13.31 -12.74
C PHE A 37 18.44 12.74 -13.23
N GLU A 38 19.19 12.13 -12.34
CA GLU A 38 20.42 11.40 -12.59
C GLU A 38 20.32 10.01 -11.92
N PRO A 39 20.36 8.91 -12.68
CA PRO A 39 20.39 8.86 -14.15
C PRO A 39 19.09 9.40 -14.79
N PRO A 40 19.13 9.94 -16.02
CA PRO A 40 17.94 10.44 -16.68
C PRO A 40 16.99 9.29 -17.03
N ILE A 41 15.69 9.54 -16.94
CA ILE A 41 14.64 8.51 -17.14
C ILE A 41 14.73 7.85 -18.53
N THR A 42 15.29 8.56 -19.51
CA THR A 42 15.50 8.08 -20.88
C THR A 42 16.52 6.95 -20.99
N GLU A 43 17.37 6.74 -19.97
CA GLU A 43 18.27 5.58 -19.92
C GLU A 43 17.54 4.24 -19.87
N LEU A 44 16.27 4.24 -19.52
CA LEU A 44 15.43 3.04 -19.62
C LEU A 44 15.17 2.64 -21.09
N ASN A 45 15.26 3.56 -22.05
CA ASN A 45 14.97 3.27 -23.45
C ASN A 45 15.96 2.24 -24.00
N GLY A 46 15.44 1.19 -24.60
CA GLY A 46 16.22 0.09 -25.16
C GLY A 46 16.65 -0.98 -24.16
N ARG A 47 16.44 -0.77 -22.85
CA ARG A 47 16.76 -1.77 -21.82
C ARG A 47 15.69 -2.85 -21.75
N THR A 48 16.09 -4.04 -21.31
CA THR A 48 15.18 -5.17 -21.08
C THR A 48 14.79 -5.23 -19.61
N VAL A 49 13.52 -5.43 -19.32
CA VAL A 49 13.02 -5.66 -17.96
C VAL A 49 13.53 -7.01 -17.46
N THR A 50 14.23 -7.03 -16.35
CA THR A 50 14.83 -8.25 -15.77
C THR A 50 14.09 -8.76 -14.55
N ALA A 51 13.48 -7.88 -13.75
CA ALA A 51 12.71 -8.27 -12.58
C ALA A 51 11.66 -7.20 -12.18
N ALA A 52 10.72 -7.60 -11.34
CA ALA A 52 9.81 -6.67 -10.65
C ALA A 52 9.76 -7.00 -9.16
N HIS A 53 9.81 -5.96 -8.36
CA HIS A 53 10.01 -6.03 -6.91
C HIS A 53 8.93 -5.25 -6.15
N ARG A 54 8.78 -5.56 -4.87
CA ARG A 54 8.04 -4.77 -3.90
C ARG A 54 8.90 -4.55 -2.64
N TRP A 55 8.90 -3.32 -2.15
CA TRP A 55 9.45 -2.95 -0.84
C TRP A 55 8.35 -2.20 -0.10
N GLY A 56 7.73 -2.85 0.90
CA GLY A 56 6.56 -2.29 1.57
C GLY A 56 5.47 -1.87 0.59
N LYS A 57 5.28 -0.56 0.38
CA LYS A 57 4.31 0.03 -0.57
C LYS A 57 4.94 0.60 -1.84
N TYR A 58 6.22 0.31 -2.06
CA TYR A 58 6.94 0.70 -3.27
C TYR A 58 6.93 -0.44 -4.29
N LEU A 59 6.68 -0.09 -5.54
CA LEU A 59 6.74 -0.98 -6.69
C LEU A 59 8.02 -0.70 -7.47
N GLY A 60 8.80 -1.71 -7.79
CA GLY A 60 10.03 -1.59 -8.57
C GLY A 60 10.00 -2.39 -9.85
N LEU A 61 10.53 -1.81 -10.92
CA LEU A 61 10.84 -2.49 -12.18
C LEU A 61 12.36 -2.40 -12.39
N GLN A 62 13.02 -3.55 -12.52
CA GLN A 62 14.47 -3.63 -12.70
C GLN A 62 14.82 -3.84 -14.17
N THR A 63 15.90 -3.17 -14.63
CA THR A 63 16.46 -3.29 -15.98
C THR A 63 17.99 -3.39 -15.90
N GLY A 64 18.47 -4.56 -15.51
CA GLY A 64 19.88 -4.76 -15.21
C GLY A 64 20.30 -4.04 -13.93
N ASP A 65 21.11 -2.99 -14.08
CA ASP A 65 21.65 -2.17 -13.00
C ASP A 65 20.77 -0.97 -12.58
N LEU A 66 19.63 -0.76 -13.25
CA LEU A 66 18.72 0.34 -12.95
C LEU A 66 17.38 -0.15 -12.40
N TYR A 67 16.85 0.61 -11.45
CA TYR A 67 15.54 0.38 -10.83
C TYR A 67 14.64 1.59 -11.04
N LEU A 68 13.53 1.38 -11.74
CA LEU A 68 12.42 2.32 -11.77
C LEU A 68 11.52 2.03 -10.57
N ILE A 69 11.58 2.88 -9.56
CA ILE A 69 10.82 2.72 -8.31
C ILE A 69 9.63 3.68 -8.31
N THR A 70 8.48 3.20 -7.90
CA THR A 70 7.24 3.98 -7.86
C THR A 70 6.56 3.85 -6.51
N HIS A 71 6.17 4.98 -5.92
CA HIS A 71 5.24 5.04 -4.81
C HIS A 71 3.92 5.61 -5.29
N LEU A 72 2.87 4.78 -5.29
CA LEU A 72 1.55 5.12 -5.85
C LEU A 72 0.77 6.13 -5.00
N SER A 73 1.17 6.36 -3.76
CA SER A 73 0.52 7.31 -2.85
C SER A 73 -0.99 7.05 -2.67
N ARG A 74 -1.83 8.09 -2.49
CA ARG A 74 -3.26 7.91 -2.19
C ARG A 74 -4.10 7.55 -3.41
N ALA A 75 -3.82 8.15 -4.56
CA ALA A 75 -4.67 8.09 -5.75
C ALA A 75 -3.97 7.49 -6.97
N GLY A 76 -2.68 7.19 -6.85
CA GLY A 76 -1.88 6.59 -7.91
C GLY A 76 -2.31 5.16 -8.21
N TRP A 77 -2.13 4.79 -9.48
CA TRP A 77 -2.40 3.45 -9.96
C TRP A 77 -1.57 3.10 -11.19
N LEU A 78 -1.29 1.79 -11.37
CA LEU A 78 -0.73 1.25 -12.60
C LEU A 78 -1.86 0.73 -13.49
N ARG A 79 -1.89 1.16 -14.75
CA ARG A 79 -2.83 0.68 -15.77
C ARG A 79 -2.07 -0.02 -16.88
N TRP A 80 -2.18 -1.32 -16.92
CA TRP A 80 -1.62 -2.14 -17.99
C TRP A 80 -2.47 -2.07 -19.26
N SER A 81 -1.83 -2.13 -20.44
CA SER A 81 -2.49 -2.26 -21.73
C SER A 81 -1.71 -3.21 -22.63
N ASN A 82 -2.40 -4.14 -23.27
CA ASN A 82 -1.84 -4.99 -24.33
C ASN A 82 -1.79 -4.28 -25.69
N LYS A 83 -2.46 -3.10 -25.79
CA LYS A 83 -2.44 -2.22 -26.96
C LYS A 83 -2.36 -0.79 -26.45
N LEU A 84 -1.15 -0.38 -26.07
CA LEU A 84 -0.90 0.95 -25.51
C LEU A 84 -0.93 1.99 -26.63
N SER A 85 -1.57 3.13 -26.38
CA SER A 85 -1.61 4.21 -27.35
C SER A 85 -0.21 4.78 -27.58
N ALA A 86 0.21 4.84 -28.86
CA ALA A 86 1.45 5.47 -29.27
C ALA A 86 1.39 7.01 -29.31
N ALA A 87 0.18 7.60 -29.17
CA ALA A 87 -0.01 9.04 -29.22
C ALA A 87 0.80 9.74 -28.11
N PRO A 88 1.44 10.88 -28.43
CA PRO A 88 2.18 11.68 -27.46
C PRO A 88 1.29 12.09 -26.28
N LEU A 89 1.85 12.01 -25.08
CA LEU A 89 1.17 12.53 -23.89
C LEU A 89 1.18 14.07 -23.90
N ARG A 90 0.10 14.65 -23.40
CA ARG A 90 0.03 16.11 -23.18
C ARG A 90 0.52 16.41 -21.76
N PRO A 91 1.70 17.05 -21.58
CA PRO A 91 2.23 17.38 -20.28
C PRO A 91 1.25 18.18 -19.42
N GLY A 92 1.16 17.86 -18.14
CA GLY A 92 0.32 18.57 -17.18
C GLY A 92 -1.19 18.39 -17.34
N LYS A 93 -1.64 17.63 -18.34
CA LYS A 93 -3.08 17.37 -18.58
C LYS A 93 -3.43 15.89 -18.37
N GLY A 94 -4.55 15.64 -17.68
CA GLY A 94 -5.06 14.28 -17.45
C GLY A 94 -4.43 13.55 -16.25
N PRO A 95 -4.79 12.27 -16.07
CA PRO A 95 -4.37 11.48 -14.92
C PRO A 95 -3.02 10.76 -15.11
N ILE A 96 -2.48 10.70 -16.35
CA ILE A 96 -1.23 9.97 -16.62
C ILE A 96 -0.06 10.81 -16.13
N ALA A 97 0.78 10.24 -15.28
CA ALA A 97 2.02 10.86 -14.83
C ALA A 97 3.22 10.38 -15.65
N LEU A 98 3.24 9.10 -16.00
CA LEU A 98 4.32 8.46 -16.74
C LEU A 98 3.75 7.30 -17.56
N ARG A 99 4.28 7.07 -18.77
CA ARG A 99 3.94 5.95 -19.64
C ARG A 99 5.18 5.19 -20.03
N ILE A 100 5.12 3.86 -19.89
CA ILE A 100 6.19 2.94 -20.31
C ILE A 100 5.68 2.15 -21.51
N HIS A 101 6.35 2.31 -22.66
CA HIS A 101 6.11 1.52 -23.85
C HIS A 101 7.02 0.29 -23.84
N LEU A 102 6.43 -0.88 -23.93
CA LEU A 102 7.12 -2.16 -24.04
C LEU A 102 6.97 -2.75 -25.43
N GLY A 103 7.90 -3.61 -25.82
CA GLY A 103 7.87 -4.31 -27.10
C GLY A 103 6.54 -4.98 -27.40
N GLY A 104 6.14 -4.95 -28.68
CA GLY A 104 4.88 -5.52 -29.14
C GLY A 104 3.66 -4.63 -28.89
N GLY A 105 3.84 -3.32 -28.70
CA GLY A 105 2.76 -2.35 -28.50
C GLY A 105 2.09 -2.45 -27.13
N ARG A 106 2.67 -3.20 -26.20
CA ARG A 106 2.22 -3.32 -24.83
C ARG A 106 2.82 -2.22 -23.94
N GLY A 107 2.35 -2.14 -22.71
CA GLY A 107 2.94 -1.26 -21.71
C GLY A 107 1.98 -0.88 -20.62
N PHE A 108 2.33 0.17 -19.87
CA PHE A 108 1.49 0.64 -18.78
C PHE A 108 1.62 2.14 -18.53
N ASP A 109 0.57 2.67 -17.96
CA ASP A 109 0.50 4.03 -17.47
C ASP A 109 0.55 4.04 -15.94
N LEU A 110 1.42 4.88 -15.37
CA LEU A 110 1.30 5.32 -13.99
C LEU A 110 0.37 6.52 -13.97
N THR A 111 -0.75 6.36 -13.31
CA THR A 111 -1.81 7.37 -13.30
C THR A 111 -2.09 7.86 -11.89
N GLU A 112 -2.49 9.12 -11.73
CA GLU A 112 -2.96 9.66 -10.47
C GLU A 112 -4.22 10.49 -10.66
N ALA A 113 -5.33 10.04 -10.05
CA ALA A 113 -6.59 10.75 -10.04
C ALA A 113 -6.60 11.83 -8.93
N GLY A 114 -7.43 12.85 -9.11
CA GLY A 114 -7.60 13.92 -8.12
C GLY A 114 -6.64 15.10 -8.31
N THR A 115 -6.82 16.12 -7.46
CA THR A 115 -6.11 17.41 -7.54
C THR A 115 -4.78 17.40 -6.80
N GLN A 116 -4.67 16.65 -5.70
CA GLN A 116 -3.41 16.51 -4.96
C GLN A 116 -2.54 15.41 -5.56
N LYS A 117 -1.54 15.79 -6.34
CA LYS A 117 -0.61 14.88 -6.99
C LYS A 117 0.55 14.54 -6.04
N ARG A 118 0.69 13.26 -5.67
CA ARG A 118 1.71 12.75 -4.74
C ARG A 118 2.36 11.45 -5.20
N LEU A 119 2.00 10.97 -6.40
CA LEU A 119 2.69 9.85 -7.05
C LEU A 119 4.15 10.24 -7.22
N ALA A 120 5.06 9.33 -6.88
CA ALA A 120 6.48 9.59 -6.94
C ALA A 120 7.19 8.45 -7.67
N VAL A 121 8.14 8.82 -8.52
CA VAL A 121 8.91 7.92 -9.37
C VAL A 121 10.39 8.28 -9.24
N TRP A 122 11.22 7.28 -9.04
CA TRP A 122 12.68 7.39 -8.97
C TRP A 122 13.28 6.45 -10.01
N LEU A 123 14.35 6.88 -10.66
CA LEU A 123 15.26 6.00 -11.38
C LEU A 123 16.59 6.04 -10.63
N VAL A 124 17.03 4.88 -10.14
CA VAL A 124 18.20 4.74 -9.27
C VAL A 124 19.00 3.47 -9.60
N LYS A 125 20.26 3.40 -9.16
CA LYS A 125 21.09 2.19 -9.28
C LYS A 125 20.87 1.21 -8.14
N HIS A 126 20.50 1.71 -6.96
CA HIS A 126 20.20 0.87 -5.79
C HIS A 126 18.89 1.30 -5.15
N PRO A 127 18.00 0.37 -4.78
CA PRO A 127 16.74 0.70 -4.12
C PRO A 127 16.90 1.53 -2.84
N ALA A 128 18.00 1.33 -2.10
CA ALA A 128 18.30 2.08 -0.88
C ALA A 128 18.64 3.57 -1.11
N GLU A 129 18.87 4.01 -2.35
CA GLU A 129 18.97 5.43 -2.68
C GLU A 129 17.65 6.17 -2.55
N VAL A 130 16.52 5.44 -2.53
CA VAL A 130 15.22 5.98 -2.18
C VAL A 130 15.10 5.99 -0.67
N GLU A 131 15.21 7.17 -0.05
CA GLU A 131 15.19 7.36 1.41
C GLU A 131 14.03 6.62 2.09
N GLY A 132 12.85 6.66 1.48
CA GLY A 132 11.68 5.96 1.99
C GLY A 132 11.78 4.43 1.95
N ILE A 133 12.66 3.84 1.12
CA ILE A 133 12.97 2.40 1.12
C ILE A 133 14.09 2.09 2.11
N ALA A 134 15.13 2.91 2.15
CA ALA A 134 16.25 2.73 3.09
C ALA A 134 15.79 2.74 4.56
N GLY A 135 14.74 3.48 4.87
CA GLY A 135 14.17 3.58 6.22
C GLY A 135 13.02 2.60 6.51
N LEU A 136 12.74 1.62 5.64
CA LEU A 136 11.68 0.64 5.91
C LEU A 136 12.07 -0.33 7.02
N GLY A 137 11.12 -0.59 7.90
CA GLY A 137 11.17 -1.75 8.79
C GLY A 137 10.92 -3.06 8.03
N PRO A 138 10.98 -4.21 8.73
CA PRO A 138 10.74 -5.51 8.13
C PRO A 138 9.36 -5.58 7.47
N ASP A 139 9.24 -6.45 6.47
CA ASP A 139 7.99 -6.63 5.72
C ASP A 139 6.95 -7.37 6.56
N ALA A 140 5.72 -6.89 6.53
CA ALA A 140 4.63 -7.43 7.35
C ALA A 140 4.29 -8.89 7.07
N LEU A 141 4.55 -9.40 5.86
CA LEU A 141 4.29 -10.81 5.51
C LEU A 141 5.36 -11.78 6.03
N GLY A 142 6.55 -11.29 6.35
CA GLY A 142 7.69 -12.14 6.76
C GLY A 142 7.97 -12.15 8.26
N LEU A 143 7.23 -11.38 9.06
CA LEU A 143 7.50 -11.24 10.49
C LEU A 143 7.14 -12.52 11.27
N SER A 144 8.09 -13.02 12.06
CA SER A 144 7.84 -14.01 13.08
C SER A 144 7.17 -13.38 14.31
N ILE A 145 6.63 -14.23 15.18
CA ILE A 145 6.02 -13.78 16.45
C ILE A 145 7.07 -13.08 17.35
N ASP A 146 8.29 -13.58 17.38
CA ASP A 146 9.35 -13.03 18.24
C ASP A 146 9.84 -11.69 17.73
N GLU A 147 10.10 -11.55 16.43
CA GLU A 147 10.43 -10.26 15.83
C GLU A 147 9.31 -9.22 16.03
N LEU A 148 8.03 -9.62 15.89
CA LEU A 148 6.91 -8.74 16.17
C LEU A 148 6.88 -8.33 17.65
N ALA A 149 7.11 -9.25 18.58
CA ALA A 149 7.14 -8.95 20.00
C ALA A 149 8.23 -7.91 20.34
N ASP A 150 9.43 -8.07 19.80
CA ASP A 150 10.55 -7.14 20.00
C ASP A 150 10.22 -5.75 19.47
N LEU A 151 9.70 -5.66 18.22
CA LEU A 151 9.27 -4.41 17.64
C LEU A 151 8.20 -3.69 18.45
N LEU A 152 7.26 -4.43 19.03
CA LEU A 152 6.19 -3.86 19.86
C LEU A 152 6.68 -3.44 21.24
N ALA A 153 7.62 -4.16 21.84
CA ALA A 153 8.20 -3.84 23.15
C ALA A 153 8.90 -2.48 23.15
N ASP A 154 9.55 -2.12 22.05
CA ASP A 154 10.24 -0.85 21.88
C ASP A 154 9.28 0.33 21.60
N ASN A 155 7.99 0.05 21.36
CA ASN A 155 7.03 1.06 20.93
C ASN A 155 5.93 1.33 21.96
N GLY A 156 5.99 2.47 22.63
CA GLY A 156 5.00 2.94 23.61
C GLY A 156 3.73 3.54 23.01
N GLY A 157 3.61 3.60 21.68
CA GLY A 157 2.48 4.17 20.97
C GLY A 157 1.25 3.28 20.94
N ARG A 158 0.15 3.81 20.38
CA ARG A 158 -1.05 3.00 20.11
C ARG A 158 -0.75 1.97 19.04
N ILE A 159 -1.23 0.74 19.22
CA ILE A 159 -0.95 -0.38 18.32
C ILE A 159 -1.23 -0.04 16.84
N LYS A 160 -2.36 0.62 16.55
CA LYS A 160 -2.67 1.02 15.18
C LYS A 160 -1.62 1.97 14.59
N THR A 161 -1.10 2.90 15.37
CA THR A 161 -0.05 3.84 14.91
C THR A 161 1.25 3.10 14.64
N VAL A 162 1.62 2.19 15.54
CA VAL A 162 2.85 1.40 15.46
C VAL A 162 2.86 0.50 14.22
N ILE A 163 1.81 -0.29 14.00
CA ILE A 163 1.75 -1.21 12.84
C ILE A 163 1.57 -0.49 11.49
N THR A 164 1.23 0.80 11.48
CA THR A 164 1.15 1.62 10.26
C THR A 164 2.38 2.48 10.01
N ASP A 165 3.31 2.58 10.95
CA ASP A 165 4.60 3.24 10.74
C ASP A 165 5.50 2.35 9.88
N GLN A 166 5.79 2.81 8.67
CA GLN A 166 6.57 2.03 7.71
C GLN A 166 8.00 1.77 8.15
N ARG A 167 8.52 2.52 9.12
CA ARG A 167 9.86 2.30 9.72
C ARG A 167 9.86 1.20 10.76
N VAL A 168 8.68 0.87 11.32
CA VAL A 168 8.52 -0.22 12.29
C VAL A 168 8.13 -1.51 11.57
N ILE A 169 7.05 -1.45 10.76
CA ILE A 169 6.56 -2.58 9.96
C ILE A 169 6.14 -2.04 8.60
N SER A 170 6.77 -2.54 7.53
CA SER A 170 6.48 -2.05 6.20
C SER A 170 5.29 -2.75 5.55
N GLY A 171 4.53 -2.02 4.75
CA GLY A 171 3.44 -2.54 3.92
C GLY A 171 2.04 -2.28 4.44
N ILE A 172 1.79 -2.29 5.75
CA ILE A 172 0.48 -2.05 6.34
C ILE A 172 0.10 -0.57 6.26
N GLY A 173 -1.14 -0.29 5.87
CA GLY A 173 -1.70 1.05 5.86
C GLY A 173 -2.99 1.15 6.67
N ASN A 174 -3.78 2.19 6.41
CA ASN A 174 -4.96 2.48 7.21
C ASN A 174 -6.04 1.41 7.07
N ALA A 175 -6.27 0.89 5.86
CA ALA A 175 -7.33 -0.09 5.64
C ALA A 175 -6.98 -1.44 6.26
N TYR A 176 -5.82 -2.00 5.92
CA TYR A 176 -5.47 -3.32 6.46
C TYR A 176 -5.16 -3.30 7.95
N SER A 177 -4.72 -2.17 8.55
CA SER A 177 -4.59 -2.09 10.01
C SER A 177 -5.94 -2.15 10.73
N ASP A 178 -7.03 -1.63 10.16
CA ASP A 178 -8.38 -1.80 10.72
C ASP A 178 -8.80 -3.28 10.68
N GLU A 179 -8.60 -3.94 9.55
CA GLU A 179 -8.95 -5.34 9.34
C GLU A 179 -8.13 -6.29 10.24
N ILE A 180 -6.82 -6.06 10.34
CA ILE A 180 -5.91 -6.84 11.19
C ILE A 180 -6.33 -6.73 12.66
N LEU A 181 -6.52 -5.50 13.16
CA LEU A 181 -6.92 -5.29 14.56
C LEU A 181 -8.33 -5.82 14.84
N HIS A 182 -9.24 -5.76 13.89
CA HIS A 182 -10.55 -6.39 14.01
C HIS A 182 -10.44 -7.92 14.11
N THR A 183 -9.65 -8.54 13.24
CA THR A 183 -9.42 -9.99 13.21
C THR A 183 -8.74 -10.48 14.49
N ALA A 184 -7.77 -9.71 15.01
CA ALA A 184 -7.08 -10.00 16.27
C ALA A 184 -7.92 -9.71 17.51
N GLY A 185 -9.11 -9.09 17.39
CA GLY A 185 -9.92 -8.67 18.55
C GLY A 185 -9.28 -7.57 19.39
N LEU A 186 -8.32 -6.81 18.84
CA LEU A 186 -7.56 -5.82 19.57
C LEU A 186 -8.13 -4.41 19.38
N SER A 187 -8.24 -3.68 20.49
CA SER A 187 -8.58 -2.26 20.45
C SER A 187 -7.51 -1.47 19.66
N PRO A 188 -7.90 -0.61 18.69
CA PRO A 188 -6.95 0.26 17.99
C PRO A 188 -6.22 1.24 18.92
N PHE A 189 -6.72 1.42 20.16
CA PHE A 189 -6.12 2.25 21.20
C PHE A 189 -5.23 1.49 22.17
N ALA A 190 -5.15 0.16 22.07
CA ALA A 190 -4.21 -0.61 22.90
C ALA A 190 -2.79 -0.06 22.73
N THR A 191 -2.04 -0.05 23.82
CA THR A 191 -0.63 0.39 23.81
C THR A 191 0.23 -0.79 23.34
N ALA A 192 1.02 -0.62 22.28
CA ALA A 192 1.77 -1.69 21.65
C ALA A 192 2.65 -2.46 22.64
N LYS A 193 3.50 -1.79 23.42
CA LYS A 193 4.40 -2.41 24.42
C LYS A 193 3.69 -3.06 25.62
N LYS A 194 2.37 -2.92 25.74
CA LYS A 194 1.58 -3.51 26.84
C LYS A 194 0.79 -4.74 26.40
N LEU A 195 0.92 -5.15 25.13
CA LEU A 195 0.31 -6.38 24.67
C LEU A 195 1.01 -7.58 25.32
N ASP A 196 0.20 -8.48 25.88
CA ASP A 196 0.72 -9.76 26.36
C ASP A 196 1.07 -10.71 25.20
N ARG A 197 1.74 -11.82 25.52
CA ARG A 197 2.19 -12.78 24.51
C ARG A 197 1.03 -13.34 23.67
N GLY A 198 -0.11 -13.62 24.28
CA GLY A 198 -1.30 -14.12 23.57
C GLY A 198 -1.84 -13.10 22.57
N GLN A 199 -1.85 -11.82 22.95
CA GLN A 199 -2.26 -10.73 22.07
C GLN A 199 -1.27 -10.51 20.92
N VAL A 200 0.03 -10.68 21.14
CA VAL A 200 1.04 -10.62 20.08
C VAL A 200 0.86 -11.77 19.08
N VAL A 201 0.62 -12.99 19.56
CA VAL A 201 0.30 -14.13 18.69
C VAL A 201 -0.95 -13.87 17.87
N ALA A 202 -2.04 -13.44 18.51
CA ALA A 202 -3.28 -13.13 17.80
C ALA A 202 -3.10 -12.02 16.75
N LEU A 203 -2.25 -11.03 17.02
CA LEU A 203 -1.93 -9.96 16.08
C LEU A 203 -1.15 -10.50 14.88
N GLN A 204 -0.13 -11.33 15.10
CA GLN A 204 0.69 -11.92 14.05
C GLN A 204 -0.13 -12.86 13.16
N ASP A 205 -0.96 -13.71 13.76
CA ASP A 205 -1.89 -14.60 13.04
C ASP A 205 -2.85 -13.79 12.17
N ALA A 206 -3.41 -12.71 12.72
CA ALA A 206 -4.30 -11.81 12.00
C ALA A 206 -3.58 -11.07 10.85
N MET A 207 -2.33 -10.66 11.05
CA MET A 207 -1.53 -10.05 9.97
C MET A 207 -1.31 -11.04 8.82
N THR A 208 -0.88 -12.25 9.14
CA THR A 208 -0.65 -13.31 8.16
C THR A 208 -1.92 -13.66 7.40
N LEU A 209 -3.02 -13.87 8.13
CA LEU A 209 -4.32 -14.23 7.54
C LEU A 209 -4.85 -13.11 6.63
N VAL A 210 -4.96 -11.89 7.16
CA VAL A 210 -5.60 -10.77 6.45
C VAL A 210 -4.80 -10.34 5.23
N LEU A 211 -3.48 -10.23 5.36
CA LEU A 211 -2.62 -9.83 4.25
C LEU A 211 -2.46 -10.96 3.23
N GLY A 212 -2.28 -12.19 3.69
CA GLY A 212 -2.15 -13.37 2.84
C GLY A 212 -3.40 -13.61 2.00
N ASP A 213 -4.58 -13.59 2.60
CA ASP A 213 -5.87 -13.72 1.92
C ASP A 213 -6.07 -12.58 0.89
N ALA A 214 -5.69 -11.36 1.26
CA ALA A 214 -5.81 -10.22 0.34
C ALA A 214 -4.87 -10.38 -0.86
N VAL A 215 -3.62 -10.78 -0.65
CA VAL A 215 -2.67 -11.09 -1.74
C VAL A 215 -3.21 -12.19 -2.62
N ALA A 216 -3.67 -13.32 -2.04
CA ALA A 216 -4.19 -14.45 -2.80
C ALA A 216 -5.40 -14.08 -3.67
N ARG A 217 -6.30 -13.21 -3.19
CA ARG A 217 -7.45 -12.73 -3.98
C ARG A 217 -7.05 -11.77 -5.09
N LEU A 218 -6.03 -10.95 -4.87
CA LEU A 218 -5.64 -9.88 -5.80
C LEU A 218 -4.65 -10.36 -6.86
N VAL A 219 -3.77 -11.29 -6.54
CA VAL A 219 -2.81 -11.86 -7.49
C VAL A 219 -3.55 -12.62 -8.60
N GLY A 220 -3.18 -12.32 -9.86
CA GLY A 220 -3.83 -12.88 -11.04
C GLY A 220 -5.03 -12.09 -11.55
N GLN A 221 -5.54 -11.13 -10.76
CA GLN A 221 -6.57 -10.21 -11.22
C GLN A 221 -6.00 -9.16 -12.19
N GLN A 222 -6.87 -8.61 -13.04
CA GLN A 222 -6.46 -7.49 -13.89
C GLN A 222 -6.14 -6.26 -13.05
N ALA A 223 -5.07 -5.55 -13.37
CA ALA A 223 -4.66 -4.35 -12.65
C ALA A 223 -5.79 -3.31 -12.50
N ALA A 224 -6.73 -3.27 -13.45
CA ALA A 224 -7.89 -2.35 -13.43
C ALA A 224 -8.93 -2.71 -12.36
N THR A 225 -9.09 -3.99 -11.99
CA THR A 225 -10.15 -4.47 -11.07
C THR A 225 -9.71 -4.49 -9.61
N LEU A 226 -8.41 -4.47 -9.32
CA LEU A 226 -7.85 -4.60 -7.97
C LEU A 226 -8.44 -3.63 -6.92
N LYS A 227 -8.84 -2.41 -7.32
CA LYS A 227 -9.47 -1.45 -6.40
C LYS A 227 -10.86 -1.88 -5.94
N GLY A 228 -11.62 -2.52 -6.81
CA GLY A 228 -12.95 -3.07 -6.50
C GLY A 228 -12.81 -4.26 -5.56
N GLU A 229 -11.92 -5.18 -5.88
CA GLU A 229 -11.65 -6.37 -5.09
C GLU A 229 -11.19 -6.05 -3.66
N LYS A 230 -10.35 -5.02 -3.49
CA LYS A 230 -9.99 -4.55 -2.15
C LYS A 230 -11.22 -4.25 -1.30
N ARG A 231 -12.20 -3.50 -1.85
CA ARG A 231 -13.38 -3.07 -1.10
C ARG A 231 -14.29 -4.24 -0.72
N SER A 232 -14.44 -5.22 -1.59
CA SER A 232 -15.32 -6.38 -1.34
C SER A 232 -14.85 -7.25 -0.18
N GLY A 233 -13.53 -7.27 0.11
CA GLY A 233 -12.94 -8.07 1.17
C GLY A 233 -12.85 -7.41 2.55
N LEU A 234 -13.27 -6.12 2.69
CA LEU A 234 -13.13 -5.39 3.96
C LEU A 234 -14.32 -5.64 4.88
N ARG A 235 -14.04 -5.91 6.17
CA ARG A 235 -15.03 -6.22 7.21
C ARG A 235 -15.46 -4.99 8.01
N VAL A 236 -14.54 -4.08 8.32
CA VAL A 236 -14.78 -2.87 9.11
C VAL A 236 -14.36 -1.60 8.40
N HIS A 237 -13.25 -1.60 7.63
CA HIS A 237 -12.75 -0.41 6.97
C HIS A 237 -13.72 0.09 5.89
N GLY A 238 -14.12 1.37 5.97
CA GLY A 238 -15.11 1.99 5.07
C GLY A 238 -16.54 1.49 5.29
N ARG A 239 -16.85 0.87 6.44
CA ARG A 239 -18.15 0.29 6.77
C ARG A 239 -18.82 0.91 8.00
N THR A 240 -18.45 2.13 8.35
CA THR A 240 -19.06 2.88 9.47
C THR A 240 -20.57 2.90 9.37
N GLY A 241 -21.27 2.60 10.45
CA GLY A 241 -22.72 2.53 10.54
C GLY A 241 -23.35 1.22 10.04
N LEU A 242 -22.58 0.33 9.41
CA LEU A 242 -23.05 -0.99 8.98
C LEU A 242 -22.84 -2.05 10.08
N PRO A 243 -23.60 -3.15 10.06
CA PRO A 243 -23.38 -4.25 11.00
C PRO A 243 -22.02 -4.93 10.75
N CYS A 244 -21.35 -5.28 11.84
CA CYS A 244 -20.15 -6.10 11.82
C CYS A 244 -20.49 -7.51 11.33
N PRO A 245 -19.77 -8.05 10.33
CA PRO A 245 -20.07 -9.38 9.79
C PRO A 245 -19.76 -10.53 10.75
N VAL A 246 -19.08 -10.26 11.89
CA VAL A 246 -18.73 -11.27 12.90
C VAL A 246 -19.73 -11.31 14.05
N CYS A 247 -20.06 -10.15 14.64
CA CYS A 247 -20.90 -10.11 15.85
C CYS A 247 -22.21 -9.32 15.69
N GLY A 248 -22.48 -8.70 14.55
CA GLY A 248 -23.67 -7.91 14.28
C GLY A 248 -23.68 -6.49 14.88
N ASP A 249 -22.74 -6.15 15.78
CA ASP A 249 -22.67 -4.81 16.37
C ASP A 249 -22.29 -3.75 15.29
N THR A 250 -22.69 -2.51 15.54
CA THR A 250 -22.48 -1.42 14.58
C THR A 250 -21.00 -1.03 14.50
N VAL A 251 -20.41 -1.12 13.30
CA VAL A 251 -19.05 -0.62 13.04
C VAL A 251 -18.99 0.89 13.30
N ARG A 252 -18.03 1.32 14.11
CA ARG A 252 -17.81 2.70 14.51
C ARG A 252 -16.56 3.29 13.89
N GLU A 253 -16.51 4.60 13.87
CA GLU A 253 -15.35 5.38 13.39
C GLU A 253 -14.84 6.30 14.50
N VAL A 254 -13.50 6.43 14.56
CA VAL A 254 -12.84 7.52 15.30
C VAL A 254 -12.06 8.34 14.30
N SER A 255 -12.28 9.65 14.32
CA SER A 255 -11.63 10.60 13.44
C SER A 255 -10.55 11.40 14.15
N PHE A 256 -9.41 11.55 13.48
CA PHE A 256 -8.34 12.48 13.80
C PHE A 256 -8.25 13.54 12.71
N ALA A 257 -7.37 14.52 12.87
CA ALA A 257 -7.28 15.67 11.95
C ALA A 257 -7.23 15.28 10.46
N ASP A 258 -6.46 14.26 10.11
CA ASP A 258 -6.21 13.83 8.73
C ASP A 258 -6.46 12.33 8.47
N LYS A 259 -6.84 11.57 9.51
CA LYS A 259 -7.04 10.12 9.46
C LYS A 259 -8.29 9.74 10.24
N SER A 260 -9.00 8.73 9.74
CA SER A 260 -10.02 8.02 10.48
C SER A 260 -9.69 6.53 10.50
N PHE A 261 -10.19 5.82 11.48
CA PHE A 261 -10.14 4.37 11.52
C PHE A 261 -11.47 3.80 11.98
N GLN A 262 -11.76 2.62 11.50
CA GLN A 262 -12.99 1.92 11.78
C GLN A 262 -12.71 0.72 12.68
N TYR A 263 -13.65 0.40 13.56
CA TYR A 263 -13.56 -0.71 14.49
C TYR A 263 -14.96 -1.20 14.86
N CYS A 264 -15.03 -2.43 15.37
CA CYS A 264 -16.26 -2.99 15.96
C CYS A 264 -16.17 -2.96 17.48
N PRO A 265 -17.06 -2.25 18.22
CA PRO A 265 -17.03 -2.23 19.66
C PRO A 265 -17.17 -3.62 20.29
N GLY A 266 -18.12 -4.43 19.81
CA GLY A 266 -18.33 -5.78 20.30
C GLY A 266 -17.10 -6.69 20.20
N CYS A 267 -16.46 -6.70 19.01
CA CYS A 267 -15.28 -7.55 18.79
C CYS A 267 -14.00 -7.05 19.46
N GLN A 268 -13.80 -5.73 19.59
CA GLN A 268 -12.48 -5.16 19.89
C GLN A 268 -12.39 -4.42 21.24
N THR A 269 -13.52 -4.03 21.84
CA THR A 269 -13.54 -3.18 23.04
C THR A 269 -14.55 -3.62 24.11
N GLY A 270 -15.11 -4.84 23.99
CA GLY A 270 -16.12 -5.34 24.90
C GLY A 270 -17.39 -4.48 24.96
N GLY A 271 -17.80 -3.92 23.80
CA GLY A 271 -18.95 -3.05 23.65
C GLY A 271 -18.69 -1.57 23.99
N LYS A 272 -17.49 -1.22 24.46
CA LYS A 272 -17.14 0.16 24.81
C LYS A 272 -16.89 1.01 23.56
N VAL A 273 -17.64 2.12 23.43
CA VAL A 273 -17.41 3.11 22.38
C VAL A 273 -16.20 3.97 22.71
N LEU A 274 -15.25 4.02 21.77
CA LEU A 274 -14.03 4.83 21.91
C LEU A 274 -14.34 6.31 21.71
N ALA A 275 -13.70 7.17 22.51
CA ALA A 275 -13.89 8.61 22.42
C ALA A 275 -13.34 9.18 21.10
N ASP A 276 -14.18 9.92 20.38
CA ASP A 276 -13.81 10.71 19.22
C ASP A 276 -13.50 12.16 19.65
N ARG A 277 -12.32 12.67 19.28
CA ARG A 277 -11.92 14.04 19.60
C ARG A 277 -12.77 15.12 18.91
N ARG A 278 -13.46 14.80 17.83
CA ARG A 278 -14.41 15.73 17.20
C ARG A 278 -15.61 15.97 18.09
N MET A 279 -16.18 14.89 18.67
CA MET A 279 -17.32 14.97 19.56
C MET A 279 -16.97 15.74 20.86
N SER A 280 -15.76 15.56 21.39
CA SER A 280 -15.33 16.26 22.62
C SER A 280 -15.10 17.78 22.45
N ARG A 281 -14.98 18.28 21.21
CA ARG A 281 -14.91 19.72 20.91
C ARG A 281 -16.30 20.37 20.70
N LEU A 282 -17.32 19.57 20.42
CA LEU A 282 -18.71 20.04 20.28
C LEU A 282 -19.48 20.06 21.60
N LEU A 283 -18.91 19.46 22.66
CA LEU A 283 -19.47 19.38 24.00
C LEU A 283 -18.79 20.34 25.01
N LYS A 284 -17.99 21.30 24.52
CA LYS A 284 -17.42 22.39 25.32
C LYS A 284 -18.03 23.71 24.95
#